data_6eebd2ba6a5039cd6e2178372229aed3
#
_entry.id   6eebd2ba6a5039cd6e2178372229aed3
#
_cell.length_a   1.000
_cell.length_b   1.000
_cell.length_c   1.000
_cell.angle_alpha   90.00
_cell.angle_beta   90.00
_cell.angle_gamma   90.00
#
_symmetry.space_group_name_H-M   'P 1'
#
loop_
_entity.id
_entity.type
_entity.pdbx_description
1 polymer ?
#
loop_
_entity_poly.entity_id
_entity_poly.type
_entity_poly.pdbx_seq_one_letter_code
_entity_poly.pdbx_strand_id
1 'polypeptide(L)'
;MVKIDLQTHADTESIESLMDSAFGVTRYSRSVWLLRSVPPVPNLCLVLRQSDAMLASLRFWEVLLARQTVLLLGPLAVHPDLRGQGYGQQIVTEGLTRAKSIGKWPLVLVSGEPDYYPKFGFVPATPFKLEWPGFIEPERLQFLELHRGALAALRPPLQVRALDA
;
A
#
# COMPACT_ATOMS: atom_id res chain seq x y z
N MET A 1 8.48 1.25 -23.96
CA MET A 1 8.70 2.22 -22.86
C MET A 1 7.56 2.10 -21.87
N VAL A 2 7.88 1.97 -20.60
CA VAL A 2 6.87 1.91 -19.55
C VAL A 2 6.46 3.31 -19.12
N LYS A 3 5.21 3.47 -18.72
CA LYS A 3 4.65 4.73 -18.28
C LYS A 3 3.79 4.49 -17.02
N ILE A 4 3.90 5.38 -16.05
CA ILE A 4 3.08 5.35 -14.83
C ILE A 4 2.07 6.48 -14.92
N ASP A 5 0.78 6.12 -14.84
CA ASP A 5 -0.34 7.05 -14.90
C ASP A 5 -1.25 6.87 -13.68
N LEU A 6 -2.08 7.87 -13.43
CA LEU A 6 -3.18 7.73 -12.49
C LEU A 6 -4.21 6.75 -13.05
N GLN A 7 -4.82 5.95 -12.17
CA GLN A 7 -5.93 5.07 -12.54
C GLN A 7 -7.14 5.91 -12.95
N THR A 8 -7.85 5.44 -13.97
CA THR A 8 -9.12 6.03 -14.39
C THR A 8 -10.23 4.99 -14.31
N HIS A 9 -11.47 5.41 -14.44
CA HIS A 9 -12.60 4.49 -14.44
C HIS A 9 -12.48 3.43 -15.55
N ALA A 10 -11.88 3.78 -16.67
CA ALA A 10 -11.66 2.85 -17.79
C ALA A 10 -10.68 1.72 -17.45
N ASP A 11 -9.87 1.87 -16.39
CA ASP A 11 -8.89 0.87 -15.97
C ASP A 11 -9.48 -0.22 -15.06
N THR A 12 -10.72 -0.04 -14.57
CA THR A 12 -11.29 -0.89 -13.53
C THR A 12 -11.26 -2.38 -13.87
N GLU A 13 -11.68 -2.74 -15.07
CA GLU A 13 -11.72 -4.14 -15.48
C GLU A 13 -10.32 -4.75 -15.57
N SER A 14 -9.37 -4.02 -16.14
CA SER A 14 -7.97 -4.47 -16.23
C SER A 14 -7.33 -4.63 -14.86
N ILE A 15 -7.63 -3.73 -13.92
CA ILE A 15 -7.13 -3.80 -12.55
C ILE A 15 -7.69 -5.04 -11.85
N GLU A 16 -9.00 -5.30 -11.95
CA GLU A 16 -9.61 -6.47 -11.32
C GLU A 16 -9.04 -7.77 -11.89
N SER A 17 -8.84 -7.82 -13.19
CA SER A 17 -8.23 -9.00 -13.85
C SER A 17 -6.79 -9.21 -13.35
N LEU A 18 -6.02 -8.14 -13.23
CA LEU A 18 -4.65 -8.19 -12.71
C LEU A 18 -4.63 -8.67 -11.26
N MET A 19 -5.54 -8.18 -10.43
CA MET A 19 -5.68 -8.59 -9.02
C MET A 19 -6.03 -10.06 -8.89
N ASP A 20 -6.97 -10.54 -9.72
CA ASP A 20 -7.34 -11.97 -9.74
C ASP A 20 -6.15 -12.84 -10.11
N SER A 21 -5.36 -12.42 -11.10
CA SER A 21 -4.16 -13.15 -11.52
C SER A 21 -3.06 -13.15 -10.45
N ALA A 22 -2.91 -12.05 -9.72
CA ALA A 22 -1.84 -11.89 -8.74
C ALA A 22 -2.17 -12.52 -7.39
N PHE A 23 -3.43 -12.45 -6.94
CA PHE A 23 -3.82 -12.80 -5.56
C PHE A 23 -4.92 -13.85 -5.48
N GLY A 24 -5.62 -14.13 -6.57
CA GLY A 24 -6.77 -15.02 -6.57
C GLY A 24 -8.04 -14.36 -6.06
N VAL A 25 -9.14 -15.10 -6.18
CA VAL A 25 -10.47 -14.58 -5.83
C VAL A 25 -10.74 -14.53 -4.32
N THR A 26 -9.92 -15.21 -3.52
CA THR A 26 -10.06 -15.23 -2.06
C THR A 26 -9.35 -14.06 -1.37
N ARG A 27 -8.78 -13.13 -2.11
CA ARG A 27 -8.01 -12.01 -1.57
C ARG A 27 -8.78 -11.17 -0.55
N TYR A 28 -10.10 -11.08 -0.67
CA TYR A 28 -10.93 -10.27 0.23
C TYR A 28 -11.05 -10.85 1.64
N SER A 29 -10.64 -12.10 1.87
CA SER A 29 -10.65 -12.70 3.20
C SER A 29 -9.53 -12.21 4.10
N ARG A 30 -8.53 -11.50 3.56
CA ARG A 30 -7.40 -10.99 4.34
C ARG A 30 -7.84 -9.80 5.19
N SER A 31 -7.29 -9.71 6.39
CA SER A 31 -7.66 -8.66 7.36
C SER A 31 -7.39 -7.24 6.86
N VAL A 32 -6.45 -7.05 5.94
CA VAL A 32 -6.16 -5.74 5.38
C VAL A 32 -7.40 -5.09 4.74
N TRP A 33 -8.35 -5.88 4.26
CA TRP A 33 -9.59 -5.37 3.67
C TRP A 33 -10.50 -4.69 4.70
N LEU A 34 -10.34 -4.99 5.99
CA LEU A 34 -11.05 -4.29 7.06
C LEU A 34 -10.69 -2.81 7.11
N LEU A 35 -9.52 -2.44 6.57
CA LEU A 35 -9.02 -1.07 6.56
C LEU A 35 -9.33 -0.32 5.26
N ARG A 36 -9.87 -1.00 4.26
CA ARG A 36 -10.17 -0.44 2.94
C ARG A 36 -11.66 -0.14 2.80
N SER A 37 -12.23 0.52 3.81
CA SER A 37 -13.67 0.77 3.89
C SER A 37 -14.11 2.07 3.21
N VAL A 38 -13.17 2.99 2.96
CA VAL A 38 -13.39 4.22 2.21
C VAL A 38 -12.73 4.11 0.84
N PRO A 39 -13.08 4.96 -0.14
CA PRO A 39 -12.37 4.95 -1.42
C PRO A 39 -10.87 5.22 -1.25
N PRO A 40 -10.01 4.63 -2.09
CA PRO A 40 -8.58 4.90 -2.01
C PRO A 40 -8.26 6.34 -2.39
N VAL A 41 -7.04 6.78 -2.07
CA VAL A 41 -6.60 8.15 -2.36
C VAL A 41 -6.42 8.31 -3.87
N PRO A 42 -7.25 9.13 -4.55
CA PRO A 42 -7.23 9.18 -6.02
C PRO A 42 -5.87 9.54 -6.62
N ASN A 43 -5.15 10.48 -6.01
CA ASN A 43 -3.85 10.93 -6.51
C ASN A 43 -2.72 9.92 -6.28
N LEU A 44 -3.01 8.82 -5.58
CA LEU A 44 -2.07 7.75 -5.29
C LEU A 44 -2.56 6.39 -5.81
N CYS A 45 -3.52 6.39 -6.73
CA CYS A 45 -3.96 5.18 -7.42
C CYS A 45 -3.26 5.15 -8.77
N LEU A 46 -2.30 4.23 -8.93
CA LEU A 46 -1.38 4.24 -10.07
C LEU A 46 -1.47 2.96 -10.89
N VAL A 47 -1.23 3.09 -12.19
CA VAL A 47 -1.01 1.95 -13.09
C VAL A 47 0.30 2.15 -13.83
N LEU A 48 0.97 1.04 -14.11
CA LEU A 48 2.17 1.00 -14.94
C LEU A 48 1.84 0.25 -16.21
N ARG A 49 2.04 0.90 -17.35
CA ARG A 49 1.70 0.35 -18.67
C ARG A 49 2.89 0.35 -19.60
N GLN A 50 2.84 -0.57 -20.55
CA GLN A 50 3.69 -0.56 -21.72
C GLN A 50 2.76 -0.72 -22.92
N SER A 51 2.70 0.31 -23.78
CA SER A 51 1.66 0.41 -24.81
C SER A 51 0.27 0.29 -24.14
N ASP A 52 -0.60 -0.61 -24.58
CA ASP A 52 -1.93 -0.80 -23.99
C ASP A 52 -1.94 -1.84 -22.88
N ALA A 53 -0.80 -2.48 -22.60
CA ALA A 53 -0.73 -3.54 -21.59
C ALA A 53 -0.52 -2.97 -20.19
N MET A 54 -1.39 -3.35 -19.26
CA MET A 54 -1.22 -3.01 -17.84
C MET A 54 -0.30 -4.03 -17.19
N LEU A 55 0.85 -3.57 -16.71
CA LEU A 55 1.87 -4.43 -16.12
C LEU A 55 1.79 -4.49 -14.60
N ALA A 56 1.34 -3.40 -13.97
CA ALA A 56 1.22 -3.32 -12.52
C ALA A 56 0.18 -2.29 -12.13
N SER A 57 -0.35 -2.44 -10.92
CA SER A 57 -1.24 -1.45 -10.30
C SER A 57 -0.91 -1.30 -8.82
N LEU A 58 -1.18 -0.12 -8.28
CA LEU A 58 -0.90 0.20 -6.88
C LEU A 58 -1.95 1.19 -6.38
N ARG A 59 -2.42 0.96 -5.16
CA ARG A 59 -3.32 1.89 -4.47
C ARG A 59 -2.79 2.21 -3.09
N PHE A 60 -3.21 3.35 -2.58
CA PHE A 60 -2.98 3.77 -1.20
C PHE A 60 -4.32 4.18 -0.60
N TRP A 61 -4.45 3.95 0.70
CA TRP A 61 -5.67 4.23 1.45
C TRP A 61 -5.34 5.06 2.67
N GLU A 62 -6.24 5.96 3.05
CA GLU A 62 -6.13 6.62 4.34
C GLU A 62 -6.70 5.71 5.43
N VAL A 63 -5.94 5.55 6.50
CA VAL A 63 -6.35 4.81 7.70
C VAL A 63 -5.95 5.61 8.93
N LEU A 64 -6.42 5.19 10.11
CA LEU A 64 -6.03 5.82 11.37
C LEU A 64 -4.98 4.97 12.07
N LEU A 65 -3.96 5.63 12.60
CA LEU A 65 -2.99 5.06 13.53
C LEU A 65 -2.90 6.00 14.71
N ALA A 66 -3.32 5.54 15.89
CA ALA A 66 -3.35 6.37 17.11
C ALA A 66 -4.03 7.73 16.86
N ARG A 67 -5.15 7.74 16.16
CA ARG A 67 -5.95 8.92 15.79
C ARG A 67 -5.32 9.81 14.70
N GLN A 68 -4.15 9.49 14.22
CA GLN A 68 -3.51 10.20 13.13
C GLN A 68 -3.85 9.54 11.80
N THR A 69 -4.25 10.33 10.80
CA THR A 69 -4.43 9.82 9.43
C THR A 69 -3.07 9.51 8.83
N VAL A 70 -2.89 8.26 8.43
CA VAL A 70 -1.68 7.76 7.76
C VAL A 70 -2.08 7.00 6.51
N LEU A 71 -1.10 6.60 5.71
CA LEU A 71 -1.37 5.81 4.51
C LEU A 71 -1.20 4.32 4.76
N LEU A 72 -2.01 3.54 4.07
CA LEU A 72 -1.84 2.09 3.93
C LEU A 72 -1.55 1.81 2.45
N LEU A 73 -0.39 1.25 2.17
CA LEU A 73 0.03 0.87 0.82
C LEU A 73 -0.56 -0.49 0.46
N GLY A 74 -1.12 -0.57 -0.74
CA GLY A 74 -1.60 -1.81 -1.33
C GLY A 74 -3.04 -1.70 -1.82
N PRO A 75 -3.51 -2.67 -2.59
CA PRO A 75 -2.70 -3.78 -3.09
C PRO A 75 -1.72 -3.36 -4.17
N LEU A 76 -0.55 -3.97 -4.14
CA LEU A 76 0.41 -3.91 -5.23
C LEU A 76 0.24 -5.19 -6.05
N ALA A 77 -0.16 -5.05 -7.29
CA ALA A 77 -0.34 -6.19 -8.18
C ALA A 77 0.60 -6.05 -9.38
N VAL A 78 1.37 -7.11 -9.64
CA VAL A 78 2.20 -7.24 -10.84
C VAL A 78 1.79 -8.55 -11.51
N HIS A 79 1.64 -8.51 -12.84
CA HIS A 79 1.28 -9.73 -13.58
C HIS A 79 2.27 -10.84 -13.22
N PRO A 80 1.78 -12.07 -12.90
CA PRO A 80 2.65 -13.16 -12.45
C PRO A 80 3.80 -13.47 -13.42
N ASP A 81 3.56 -13.35 -14.72
CA ASP A 81 4.58 -13.64 -15.75
C ASP A 81 5.65 -12.53 -15.82
N LEU A 82 5.44 -11.41 -15.17
CA LEU A 82 6.33 -10.25 -15.24
C LEU A 82 7.06 -9.99 -13.92
N ARG A 83 6.92 -10.86 -12.94
CA ARG A 83 7.63 -10.74 -11.67
C ARG A 83 9.13 -10.86 -11.87
N GLY A 84 9.89 -10.13 -11.04
CA GLY A 84 11.35 -10.12 -11.12
C GLY A 84 11.91 -9.17 -12.16
N GLN A 85 11.08 -8.39 -12.84
CA GLN A 85 11.54 -7.42 -13.85
C GLN A 85 11.59 -5.98 -13.34
N GLY A 86 11.30 -5.76 -12.05
CA GLY A 86 11.41 -4.44 -11.44
C GLY A 86 10.20 -3.53 -11.57
N TYR A 87 9.09 -4.01 -12.13
CA TYR A 87 7.90 -3.18 -12.32
C TYR A 87 7.23 -2.82 -10.98
N GLY A 88 7.17 -3.76 -10.04
CA GLY A 88 6.68 -3.49 -8.69
C GLY A 88 7.51 -2.42 -8.01
N GLN A 89 8.82 -2.51 -8.11
CA GLN A 89 9.74 -1.54 -7.52
C GLN A 89 9.54 -0.15 -8.14
N GLN A 90 9.35 -0.07 -9.45
CA GLN A 90 9.13 1.21 -10.12
C GLN A 90 7.85 1.89 -9.63
N ILE A 91 6.73 1.15 -9.59
CA ILE A 91 5.45 1.75 -9.22
C ILE A 91 5.38 2.10 -7.73
N VAL A 92 5.96 1.28 -6.86
CA VAL A 92 6.03 1.60 -5.42
C VAL A 92 6.88 2.83 -5.18
N THR A 93 8.05 2.91 -5.80
CA THR A 93 8.92 4.07 -5.68
C THR A 93 8.22 5.35 -6.12
N GLU A 94 7.50 5.30 -7.24
CA GLU A 94 6.73 6.45 -7.73
C GLU A 94 5.63 6.85 -6.75
N GLY A 95 4.89 5.86 -6.22
CA GLY A 95 3.82 6.13 -5.26
C GLY A 95 4.33 6.77 -3.98
N LEU A 96 5.41 6.25 -3.42
CA LEU A 96 6.02 6.81 -2.21
C LEU A 96 6.58 8.21 -2.45
N THR A 97 7.18 8.46 -3.60
CA THR A 97 7.67 9.78 -3.98
C THR A 97 6.53 10.79 -4.04
N ARG A 98 5.41 10.41 -4.67
CA ARG A 98 4.22 11.27 -4.74
C ARG A 98 3.63 11.53 -3.36
N ALA A 99 3.52 10.51 -2.51
CA ALA A 99 2.99 10.64 -1.16
C ALA A 99 3.83 11.62 -0.33
N LYS A 100 5.15 11.52 -0.42
CA LYS A 100 6.06 12.43 0.27
C LYS A 100 5.95 13.84 -0.26
N SER A 101 5.81 14.01 -1.56
CA SER A 101 5.68 15.31 -2.22
C SER A 101 4.38 16.02 -1.83
N ILE A 102 3.28 15.29 -1.72
CA ILE A 102 2.00 15.85 -1.27
C ILE A 102 2.13 16.35 0.18
N GLY A 103 2.89 15.65 1.02
CA GLY A 103 3.25 16.12 2.36
C GLY A 103 2.14 16.06 3.39
N LYS A 104 1.03 15.37 3.11
CA LYS A 104 -0.15 15.30 3.98
C LYS A 104 -0.02 14.25 5.07
N TRP A 105 0.71 13.16 4.82
CA TRP A 105 0.75 11.99 5.69
C TRP A 105 2.12 11.81 6.32
N PRO A 106 2.17 11.50 7.64
CA PRO A 106 3.46 11.36 8.32
C PRO A 106 4.16 10.04 8.05
N LEU A 107 3.39 8.97 7.79
CA LEU A 107 3.97 7.64 7.56
C LEU A 107 3.04 6.76 6.72
N VAL A 108 3.61 5.65 6.24
CA VAL A 108 2.92 4.64 5.42
C VAL A 108 3.04 3.29 6.12
N LEU A 109 1.92 2.59 6.24
CA LEU A 109 1.86 1.21 6.70
C LEU A 109 1.78 0.27 5.50
N VAL A 110 2.26 -0.95 5.67
CA VAL A 110 2.04 -2.02 4.70
C VAL A 110 1.90 -3.36 5.42
N SER A 111 1.01 -4.21 4.90
CA SER A 111 0.97 -5.62 5.22
C SER A 111 1.52 -6.35 4.01
N GLY A 112 2.78 -6.77 4.09
CA GLY A 112 3.46 -7.31 2.91
C GLY A 112 4.64 -8.20 3.23
N GLU A 113 5.29 -8.68 2.18
CA GLU A 113 6.41 -9.59 2.31
C GLU A 113 7.57 -8.94 3.09
N PRO A 114 8.04 -9.61 4.17
CA PRO A 114 9.12 -9.05 4.99
C PRO A 114 10.43 -8.83 4.23
N ASP A 115 10.66 -9.57 3.15
CA ASP A 115 11.89 -9.48 2.37
C ASP A 115 11.79 -8.49 1.21
N TYR A 116 10.60 -8.00 0.92
CA TYR A 116 10.40 -7.12 -0.25
C TYR A 116 10.41 -5.64 0.14
N TYR A 117 9.65 -5.27 1.15
CA TYR A 117 9.42 -3.85 1.48
C TYR A 117 10.60 -3.13 2.14
N PRO A 118 11.55 -3.82 2.81
CA PRO A 118 12.74 -3.13 3.33
C PRO A 118 13.57 -2.40 2.28
N LYS A 119 13.54 -2.85 1.02
CA LYS A 119 14.25 -2.15 -0.07
C LYS A 119 13.76 -0.71 -0.28
N PHE A 120 12.53 -0.39 0.14
CA PHE A 120 11.97 0.96 0.04
C PHE A 120 12.16 1.76 1.32
N GLY A 121 12.78 1.19 2.36
CA GLY A 121 12.97 1.82 3.65
C GLY A 121 11.96 1.43 4.73
N PHE A 122 11.04 0.51 4.43
CA PHE A 122 10.12 0.00 5.44
C PHE A 122 10.87 -0.78 6.51
N VAL A 123 10.41 -0.67 7.75
CA VAL A 123 10.97 -1.41 8.89
C VAL A 123 9.85 -2.18 9.61
N PRO A 124 10.19 -3.28 10.30
CA PRO A 124 9.18 -4.05 11.02
C PRO A 124 8.50 -3.23 12.10
N ALA A 125 7.18 -3.40 12.24
CA ALA A 125 6.40 -2.75 13.29
C ALA A 125 6.41 -3.51 14.61
N THR A 126 6.91 -4.75 14.63
CA THR A 126 6.87 -5.62 15.81
C THR A 126 7.47 -4.98 17.08
N PRO A 127 8.61 -4.27 17.03
CA PRO A 127 9.17 -3.64 18.23
C PRO A 127 8.30 -2.51 18.79
N PHE A 128 7.36 -1.98 18.03
CA PHE A 128 6.60 -0.79 18.39
C PHE A 128 5.17 -1.08 18.84
N LYS A 129 4.76 -2.35 18.88
CA LYS A 129 3.48 -2.81 19.41
C LYS A 129 2.27 -2.14 18.75
N LEU A 130 2.24 -2.10 17.42
CA LEU A 130 1.07 -1.65 16.69
C LEU A 130 -0.04 -2.72 16.80
N GLU A 131 -1.27 -2.26 17.06
CA GLU A 131 -2.45 -3.13 17.16
C GLU A 131 -3.17 -3.13 15.82
N TRP A 132 -3.25 -4.30 15.21
CA TRP A 132 -3.88 -4.49 13.91
C TRP A 132 -5.28 -5.07 14.07
N PRO A 133 -6.28 -4.64 13.28
CA PRO A 133 -7.61 -5.23 13.33
C PRO A 133 -7.61 -6.61 12.64
N GLY A 134 -8.00 -7.65 13.36
CA GLY A 134 -8.03 -9.01 12.83
C GLY A 134 -6.66 -9.68 12.82
N PHE A 135 -6.53 -10.74 12.04
CA PHE A 135 -5.30 -11.52 12.00
C PHE A 135 -4.29 -10.94 11.01
N ILE A 136 -3.06 -10.83 11.45
CA ILE A 136 -1.90 -10.54 10.60
C ILE A 136 -0.70 -11.32 11.16
N GLU A 137 0.11 -11.89 10.27
CA GLU A 137 1.40 -12.41 10.66
C GLU A 137 2.28 -11.21 11.06
N PRO A 138 2.82 -11.17 12.29
CA PRO A 138 3.44 -9.94 12.82
C PRO A 138 4.56 -9.38 11.93
N GLU A 139 5.36 -10.23 11.31
CA GLU A 139 6.47 -9.81 10.45
C GLU A 139 6.01 -9.13 9.17
N ARG A 140 4.75 -9.27 8.78
CA ARG A 140 4.22 -8.62 7.59
C ARG A 140 3.86 -7.16 7.82
N LEU A 141 3.64 -6.75 9.07
CA LEU A 141 3.31 -5.37 9.38
C LEU A 141 4.57 -4.52 9.46
N GLN A 142 4.67 -3.56 8.55
CA GLN A 142 5.85 -2.71 8.41
C GLN A 142 5.41 -1.27 8.22
N PHE A 143 6.30 -0.33 8.51
CA PHE A 143 6.02 1.09 8.30
C PHE A 143 7.21 1.82 7.71
N LEU A 144 6.91 2.93 7.03
CA LEU A 144 7.90 3.86 6.49
C LEU A 144 7.53 5.26 6.95
N GLU A 145 8.44 5.94 7.64
CA GLU A 145 8.22 7.33 8.02
C GLU A 145 8.47 8.25 6.83
N LEU A 146 7.50 9.09 6.49
CA LEU A 146 7.66 10.14 5.48
C LEU A 146 8.25 11.40 6.12
N HIS A 147 8.07 11.54 7.44
CA HIS A 147 8.73 12.55 8.25
C HIS A 147 9.50 11.83 9.35
N ARG A 148 10.74 12.18 9.53
CA ARG A 148 11.58 11.58 10.56
C ARG A 148 10.95 11.77 11.94
N GLY A 149 10.85 10.68 12.71
CA GLY A 149 10.28 10.69 14.04
C GLY A 149 8.76 10.63 14.09
N ALA A 150 8.09 10.40 12.95
CA ALA A 150 6.63 10.39 12.88
C ALA A 150 5.99 9.37 13.83
N LEU A 151 6.54 8.16 13.93
CA LEU A 151 5.98 7.14 14.80
C LEU A 151 6.15 7.52 16.28
N ALA A 152 7.32 8.02 16.66
CA ALA A 152 7.60 8.43 18.03
C ALA A 152 6.72 9.59 18.50
N ALA A 153 6.20 10.39 17.59
CA ALA A 153 5.30 11.51 17.89
C ALA A 153 3.87 11.05 18.22
N LEU A 154 3.52 9.80 17.93
CA LEU A 154 2.18 9.29 18.20
C LEU A 154 2.03 8.85 19.64
N ARG A 155 0.82 9.04 20.18
CA ARG A 155 0.51 8.64 21.56
C ARG A 155 -0.10 7.25 21.59
N PRO A 156 0.46 6.31 22.39
CA PRO A 156 -0.17 5.01 22.57
C PRO A 156 -1.60 5.11 23.11
N PRO A 157 -2.47 4.12 22.82
CA PRO A 157 -2.19 2.89 22.10
C PRO A 157 -2.06 3.13 20.58
N LEU A 158 -1.10 2.42 19.96
CA LEU A 158 -0.86 2.53 18.52
C LEU A 158 -1.80 1.59 17.77
N GLN A 159 -3.08 1.91 17.80
CA GLN A 159 -4.11 1.09 17.18
C GLN A 159 -4.35 1.52 15.74
N VAL A 160 -4.34 0.55 14.83
CA VAL A 160 -4.66 0.75 13.41
C VAL A 160 -6.16 0.52 13.22
N ARG A 161 -6.85 1.47 12.62
CA ARG A 161 -8.29 1.39 12.36
C ARG A 161 -8.64 1.96 11.00
N ALA A 162 -9.78 1.50 10.46
CA ALA A 162 -10.34 2.11 9.26
C ALA A 162 -10.65 3.59 9.51
N LEU A 163 -10.56 4.40 8.45
CA LEU A 163 -10.77 5.85 8.56
C LEU A 163 -12.15 6.22 9.08
N ASP A 164 -13.16 5.41 8.74
CA ASP A 164 -14.55 5.64 9.11
C ASP A 164 -14.98 4.86 10.36
N ALA A 165 -14.04 4.31 11.08
CA ALA A 165 -14.32 3.53 12.29
C ALA A 165 -14.59 4.41 13.52
#